data_4f514c839547cfc3a575cc8baea7d723
#
_entry.id   4f514c839547cfc3a575cc8baea7d723
#
_cell.length_a   1.000
_cell.length_b   1.000
_cell.length_c   1.000
_cell.angle_alpha   90.00
_cell.angle_beta   90.00
_cell.angle_gamma   90.00
#
_symmetry.space_group_name_H-M   'P 1'
#
loop_
_entity.id
_entity.type
_entity.pdbx_description
1 polymer ?
#
loop_
_entity_poly.entity_id
_entity_poly.type
_entity_poly.pdbx_seq_one_letter_code
_entity_poly.pdbx_strand_id
1 'polypeptide(L)'
;MPGVMPLDPQEWIIIDEAYEGQMAEREILLQNTDEVIAVDRNSETAACELLDTLLDFLSKKVGFEVFQTHVVTPDMRSVKINYDAPLLTCGLLVQNDFCIMQKLDNQHVLTAAVLCFPANWRLDEKFMKPLFSIHENVPEYTHGIAKRVDRIFDGIKVNHPVWRFNVLEYSNAALHQPYRLHSDRLPSFTRSERQTFFKLPGTGAVIFGIHTFVIKKVPSAPF
;
A
#
# COMPACT_ATOMS: atom_id res chain seq x y z
N MET A 1 -14.99 2.58 14.08
CA MET A 1 -13.75 2.23 13.35
C MET A 1 -13.38 0.82 13.71
N PRO A 2 -13.18 -0.10 12.77
CA PRO A 2 -12.61 -1.39 13.11
C PRO A 2 -11.21 -1.15 13.70
N GLY A 3 -10.94 -1.77 14.84
CA GLY A 3 -9.64 -1.69 15.49
C GLY A 3 -8.57 -2.32 14.59
N VAL A 4 -7.31 -1.96 14.84
CA VAL A 4 -6.16 -2.68 14.28
C VAL A 4 -5.90 -3.93 15.10
N MET A 5 -5.40 -4.98 14.45
CA MET A 5 -5.01 -6.25 15.06
C MET A 5 -3.50 -6.43 14.97
N PRO A 6 -2.86 -7.15 15.92
CA PRO A 6 -1.47 -7.54 15.78
C PRO A 6 -1.26 -8.31 14.47
N LEU A 7 -0.14 -8.05 13.80
CA LEU A 7 0.29 -8.76 12.59
C LEU A 7 1.51 -9.62 12.92
N ASP A 8 1.48 -10.88 12.50
CA ASP A 8 2.71 -11.68 12.45
C ASP A 8 3.65 -11.07 11.40
N PRO A 9 4.89 -10.69 11.76
CA PRO A 9 5.85 -10.14 10.79
C PRO A 9 6.09 -11.04 9.57
N GLN A 10 5.94 -12.36 9.71
CA GLN A 10 6.08 -13.31 8.59
C GLN A 10 4.91 -13.24 7.58
N GLU A 11 3.79 -12.65 7.99
CA GLU A 11 2.61 -12.43 7.16
C GLU A 11 2.51 -11.00 6.61
N TRP A 12 3.58 -10.21 6.70
CA TRP A 12 3.57 -8.82 6.24
C TRP A 12 3.15 -8.69 4.78
N ILE A 13 3.77 -9.45 3.89
CA ILE A 13 3.43 -9.50 2.46
C ILE A 13 2.73 -10.81 2.14
N ILE A 14 1.57 -10.69 1.53
CA ILE A 14 0.82 -11.82 0.97
C ILE A 14 1.13 -11.90 -0.53
N ILE A 15 1.29 -13.12 -1.01
CA ILE A 15 1.34 -13.46 -2.44
C ILE A 15 0.16 -14.41 -2.66
N ASP A 16 -0.75 -14.03 -3.52
CA ASP A 16 -1.96 -14.78 -3.83
C ASP A 16 -2.05 -15.20 -5.30
N GLU A 17 -3.13 -15.85 -5.67
CA GLU A 17 -3.37 -16.35 -7.02
C GLU A 17 -3.50 -15.24 -8.08
N ALA A 18 -3.72 -13.99 -7.68
CA ALA A 18 -3.80 -12.86 -8.59
C ALA A 18 -2.42 -12.23 -8.88
N TYR A 19 -1.32 -12.76 -8.29
CA TYR A 19 0.01 -12.16 -8.35
C TYR A 19 0.44 -11.84 -9.79
N GLU A 20 0.44 -12.82 -10.69
CA GLU A 20 0.88 -12.63 -12.07
C GLU A 20 0.09 -11.53 -12.79
N GLY A 21 -1.24 -11.57 -12.68
CA GLY A 21 -2.11 -10.59 -13.33
C GLY A 21 -1.97 -9.18 -12.74
N GLN A 22 -1.89 -9.07 -11.42
CA GLN A 22 -1.71 -7.78 -10.75
C GLN A 22 -0.32 -7.19 -11.02
N MET A 23 0.73 -8.03 -11.04
CA MET A 23 2.08 -7.55 -11.32
C MET A 23 2.25 -7.11 -12.78
N ALA A 24 1.58 -7.76 -13.73
CA ALA A 24 1.55 -7.30 -15.12
C ALA A 24 0.87 -5.92 -15.26
N GLU A 25 -0.24 -5.67 -14.56
CA GLU A 25 -0.91 -4.36 -14.54
C GLU A 25 -0.02 -3.30 -13.86
N ARG A 26 0.63 -3.64 -12.74
CA ARG A 26 1.58 -2.74 -12.06
C ARG A 26 2.76 -2.36 -12.95
N GLU A 27 3.32 -3.32 -13.70
CA GLU A 27 4.43 -3.05 -14.62
C GLU A 27 4.06 -2.02 -15.69
N ILE A 28 2.83 -2.07 -16.20
CA ILE A 28 2.31 -1.07 -17.14
C ILE A 28 2.18 0.31 -16.46
N LEU A 29 1.58 0.36 -15.29
CA LEU A 29 1.39 1.61 -14.53
C LEU A 29 2.73 2.25 -14.13
N LEU A 30 3.71 1.44 -13.75
CA LEU A 30 5.03 1.89 -13.35
C LEU A 30 5.92 2.38 -14.51
N GLN A 31 5.47 2.27 -15.76
CA GLN A 31 6.10 2.95 -16.90
C GLN A 31 5.85 4.47 -16.87
N ASN A 32 4.75 4.90 -16.26
CA ASN A 32 4.45 6.31 -16.00
C ASN A 32 4.53 6.60 -14.50
N THR A 33 5.76 6.71 -14.00
CA THR A 33 6.03 6.87 -12.56
C THR A 33 5.40 8.11 -11.96
N ASP A 34 5.22 9.19 -12.73
CA ASP A 34 4.68 10.46 -12.24
C ASP A 34 3.24 10.36 -11.70
N GLU A 35 2.49 9.35 -12.16
CA GLU A 35 1.12 9.12 -11.67
C GLU A 35 1.05 8.24 -10.42
N VAL A 36 2.02 7.35 -10.26
CA VAL A 36 1.96 6.28 -9.25
C VAL A 36 3.08 6.31 -8.22
N ILE A 37 4.10 7.15 -8.41
CA ILE A 37 5.21 7.32 -7.46
C ILE A 37 5.37 8.80 -7.11
N ALA A 38 5.51 9.08 -5.81
CA ALA A 38 5.91 10.38 -5.32
C ALA A 38 6.90 10.20 -4.17
N VAL A 39 7.96 10.99 -4.15
CA VAL A 39 9.00 10.96 -3.12
C VAL A 39 9.44 12.37 -2.78
N ASP A 40 9.27 12.77 -1.53
CA ASP A 40 9.94 13.95 -1.00
C ASP A 40 11.43 13.66 -0.79
N ARG A 41 12.30 14.62 -1.10
CA ARG A 41 13.76 14.47 -1.00
C ARG A 41 14.21 13.97 0.38
N ASN A 42 13.55 14.42 1.45
CA ASN A 42 13.89 13.99 2.83
C ASN A 42 13.40 12.57 3.15
N SER A 43 12.67 11.93 2.23
CA SER A 43 12.14 10.57 2.39
C SER A 43 12.93 9.49 1.65
N GLU A 44 13.96 9.87 0.89
CA GLU A 44 14.79 8.94 0.12
C GLU A 44 15.42 7.87 1.02
N THR A 45 15.93 8.26 2.19
CA THR A 45 16.49 7.31 3.18
C THR A 45 15.42 6.32 3.67
N ALA A 46 14.20 6.76 3.93
CA ALA A 46 13.11 5.87 4.36
C ALA A 46 12.65 4.95 3.22
N ALA A 47 12.69 5.42 1.98
CA ALA A 47 12.38 4.60 0.81
C ALA A 47 13.44 3.51 0.58
N CYS A 48 14.73 3.83 0.76
CA CYS A 48 15.80 2.84 0.72
C CYS A 48 15.68 1.82 1.87
N GLU A 49 15.39 2.27 3.10
CA GLU A 49 15.18 1.37 4.24
C GLU A 49 13.97 0.46 4.03
N LEU A 50 12.89 0.94 3.41
CA LEU A 50 11.75 0.11 3.01
C LEU A 50 12.18 -0.97 2.02
N LEU A 51 12.96 -0.60 1.00
CA LEU A 51 13.48 -1.57 0.02
C LEU A 51 14.33 -2.64 0.70
N ASP A 52 15.28 -2.26 1.56
CA ASP A 52 16.12 -3.20 2.31
C ASP A 52 15.27 -4.15 3.16
N THR A 53 14.27 -3.61 3.87
CA THR A 53 13.33 -4.38 4.69
C THR A 53 12.53 -5.37 3.84
N LEU A 54 12.09 -4.95 2.65
CA LEU A 54 11.35 -5.80 1.72
C LEU A 54 12.27 -6.91 1.16
N LEU A 55 13.50 -6.59 0.76
CA LEU A 55 14.46 -7.57 0.25
C LEU A 55 14.82 -8.63 1.31
N ASP A 56 15.05 -8.23 2.57
CA ASP A 56 15.27 -9.17 3.66
C ASP A 56 14.05 -10.08 3.89
N PHE A 57 12.84 -9.53 3.84
CA PHE A 57 11.61 -10.31 3.94
C PHE A 57 11.49 -11.31 2.78
N LEU A 58 11.67 -10.85 1.53
CA LEU A 58 11.51 -11.68 0.33
C LEU A 58 12.58 -12.78 0.23
N SER A 59 13.78 -12.56 0.78
CA SER A 59 14.84 -13.58 0.83
C SER A 59 14.43 -14.86 1.60
N LYS A 60 13.39 -14.75 2.44
CA LYS A 60 12.84 -15.84 3.26
C LYS A 60 11.48 -16.34 2.75
N LYS A 61 10.95 -15.69 1.69
CA LYS A 61 9.61 -15.98 1.14
C LYS A 61 9.70 -16.98 -0.02
N VAL A 62 8.94 -18.05 0.06
CA VAL A 62 8.86 -19.05 -1.02
C VAL A 62 8.44 -18.38 -2.33
N GLY A 63 9.12 -18.74 -3.42
CA GLY A 63 8.87 -18.20 -4.77
C GLY A 63 9.72 -16.99 -5.14
N PHE A 64 10.49 -16.43 -4.21
CA PHE A 64 11.47 -15.37 -4.50
C PHE A 64 12.90 -15.87 -4.34
N GLU A 65 13.78 -15.42 -5.24
CA GLU A 65 15.23 -15.60 -5.11
C GLU A 65 15.87 -14.20 -5.14
N VAL A 66 16.42 -13.78 -4.00
CA VAL A 66 17.04 -12.46 -3.85
C VAL A 66 18.54 -12.56 -4.04
N PHE A 67 19.05 -11.91 -5.09
CA PHE A 67 20.46 -11.77 -5.39
C PHE A 67 20.94 -10.36 -5.06
N GLN A 68 22.25 -10.13 -5.17
CA GLN A 68 22.84 -8.82 -4.86
C GLN A 68 22.34 -7.69 -5.80
N THR A 69 22.03 -7.99 -7.04
CA THR A 69 21.67 -6.99 -8.08
C THR A 69 20.25 -7.09 -8.58
N HIS A 70 19.56 -8.19 -8.32
CA HIS A 70 18.21 -8.44 -8.82
C HIS A 70 17.47 -9.45 -7.95
N VAL A 71 16.16 -9.53 -8.16
CA VAL A 71 15.27 -10.50 -7.53
C VAL A 71 14.57 -11.29 -8.64
N VAL A 72 14.58 -12.61 -8.56
CA VAL A 72 13.68 -13.47 -9.36
C VAL A 72 12.38 -13.62 -8.58
N THR A 73 11.27 -13.30 -9.22
CA THR A 73 9.93 -13.27 -8.63
C THR A 73 9.15 -14.57 -8.90
N PRO A 74 8.01 -14.84 -8.22
CA PRO A 74 7.23 -16.07 -8.41
C PRO A 74 6.76 -16.30 -9.85
N ASP A 75 6.55 -15.25 -10.63
CA ASP A 75 6.21 -15.29 -12.06
C ASP A 75 7.44 -15.29 -12.99
N MET A 76 8.62 -15.62 -12.43
CA MET A 76 9.91 -15.77 -13.13
C MET A 76 10.45 -14.49 -13.79
N ARG A 77 9.93 -13.31 -13.45
CA ARG A 77 10.54 -12.04 -13.86
C ARG A 77 11.84 -11.79 -13.08
N SER A 78 12.81 -11.18 -13.75
CA SER A 78 14.04 -10.69 -13.12
C SER A 78 13.94 -9.19 -12.92
N VAL A 79 13.75 -8.75 -11.68
CA VAL A 79 13.61 -7.34 -11.30
C VAL A 79 14.93 -6.83 -10.79
N LYS A 80 15.52 -5.82 -11.46
CA LYS A 80 16.75 -5.18 -11.03
C LYS A 80 16.53 -4.40 -9.74
N ILE A 81 17.40 -4.56 -8.75
CA ILE A 81 17.42 -3.73 -7.55
C ILE A 81 18.01 -2.37 -7.91
N ASN A 82 17.26 -1.30 -7.68
CA ASN A 82 17.68 0.06 -7.99
C ASN A 82 17.45 0.98 -6.78
N TYR A 83 18.53 1.35 -6.12
CA TYR A 83 18.50 2.26 -4.96
C TYR A 83 18.30 3.74 -5.34
N ASP A 84 18.48 4.11 -6.62
CA ASP A 84 18.13 5.45 -7.11
C ASP A 84 16.61 5.59 -7.33
N ALA A 85 15.87 4.47 -7.39
CA ALA A 85 14.43 4.42 -7.50
C ALA A 85 13.85 3.28 -6.62
N PRO A 86 14.01 3.36 -5.28
CA PRO A 86 13.69 2.25 -4.37
C PRO A 86 12.19 1.88 -4.39
N LEU A 87 11.29 2.86 -4.47
CA LEU A 87 9.85 2.60 -4.53
C LEU A 87 9.41 1.98 -5.85
N LEU A 88 10.06 2.30 -6.97
CA LEU A 88 9.86 1.61 -8.24
C LEU A 88 10.21 0.12 -8.10
N THR A 89 11.36 -0.17 -7.50
CA THR A 89 11.76 -1.56 -7.22
C THR A 89 10.73 -2.26 -6.33
N CYS A 90 10.30 -1.64 -5.22
CA CYS A 90 9.26 -2.19 -4.35
C CYS A 90 7.97 -2.49 -5.13
N GLY A 91 7.52 -1.55 -5.98
CA GLY A 91 6.31 -1.69 -6.79
C GLY A 91 6.37 -2.81 -7.82
N LEU A 92 7.56 -3.13 -8.33
CA LEU A 92 7.79 -4.22 -9.30
C LEU A 92 7.94 -5.60 -8.63
N LEU A 93 8.16 -5.67 -7.31
CA LEU A 93 8.39 -6.92 -6.60
C LEU A 93 7.11 -7.54 -6.03
N VAL A 94 6.19 -6.74 -5.51
CA VAL A 94 5.03 -7.23 -4.75
C VAL A 94 3.73 -6.52 -5.14
N GLN A 95 2.60 -7.17 -4.83
CA GLN A 95 1.25 -6.66 -5.11
C GLN A 95 0.87 -5.45 -4.23
N ASN A 96 1.62 -5.20 -3.18
CA ASN A 96 1.33 -4.12 -2.24
C ASN A 96 1.66 -2.74 -2.82
N ASP A 97 0.77 -1.79 -2.59
CA ASP A 97 1.10 -0.38 -2.58
C ASP A 97 1.73 -0.01 -1.23
N PHE A 98 2.64 0.96 -1.23
CA PHE A 98 3.30 1.44 -0.02
C PHE A 98 3.22 2.95 0.09
N CYS A 99 2.78 3.43 1.25
CA CYS A 99 2.82 4.83 1.63
C CYS A 99 3.77 5.00 2.82
N ILE A 100 4.74 5.91 2.70
CA ILE A 100 5.68 6.25 3.75
C ILE A 100 5.14 7.47 4.50
N MET A 101 4.89 7.29 5.78
CA MET A 101 4.39 8.33 6.67
C MET A 101 5.49 8.75 7.62
N GLN A 102 5.92 10.01 7.55
CA GLN A 102 6.91 10.58 8.45
C GLN A 102 6.29 11.63 9.35
N LYS A 103 6.83 11.77 10.55
CA LYS A 103 6.34 12.77 11.51
C LYS A 103 7.03 14.11 11.24
N LEU A 104 6.29 15.06 10.68
CA LEU A 104 6.70 16.45 10.45
C LEU A 104 5.83 17.37 11.32
N ASP A 105 6.42 18.26 12.07
CA ASP A 105 5.71 19.22 12.95
C ASP A 105 4.61 18.57 13.83
N ASN A 106 4.94 17.41 14.42
CA ASN A 106 4.03 16.58 15.23
C ASN A 106 2.83 15.96 14.49
N GLN A 107 2.81 15.94 13.16
CA GLN A 107 1.78 15.30 12.35
C GLN A 107 2.41 14.23 11.45
N HIS A 108 1.69 13.12 11.22
CA HIS A 108 2.11 12.14 10.23
C HIS A 108 1.71 12.63 8.84
N VAL A 109 2.70 12.80 7.97
CA VAL A 109 2.58 13.33 6.61
C VAL A 109 2.94 12.22 5.62
N LEU A 110 2.20 12.12 4.52
CA LEU A 110 2.52 11.23 3.41
C LEU A 110 3.69 11.82 2.61
N THR A 111 4.89 11.33 2.84
CA THR A 111 6.12 11.90 2.29
C THR A 111 6.71 11.10 1.13
N ALA A 112 6.30 9.85 0.94
CA ALA A 112 6.60 9.09 -0.25
C ALA A 112 5.57 7.97 -0.45
N ALA A 113 5.35 7.55 -1.69
CA ALA A 113 4.51 6.39 -1.98
C ALA A 113 4.81 5.78 -3.35
N VAL A 114 4.53 4.48 -3.48
CA VAL A 114 4.18 3.79 -4.72
C VAL A 114 2.73 3.33 -4.59
N LEU A 115 1.85 3.85 -5.46
CA LEU A 115 0.41 3.66 -5.41
C LEU A 115 -0.13 3.29 -6.79
N CYS A 116 -0.15 2.00 -7.10
CA CYS A 116 -0.67 1.50 -8.37
C CYS A 116 -2.17 1.27 -8.34
N PHE A 117 -2.73 0.87 -7.19
CA PHE A 117 -4.13 0.48 -7.06
C PHE A 117 -4.91 1.38 -6.09
N PRO A 118 -5.05 2.68 -6.39
CA PRO A 118 -5.82 3.59 -5.55
C PRO A 118 -7.32 3.25 -5.55
N ALA A 119 -7.99 3.54 -4.44
CA ALA A 119 -9.43 3.38 -4.28
C ALA A 119 -10.12 4.76 -4.18
N ASN A 120 -10.46 5.34 -5.32
CA ASN A 120 -11.12 6.65 -5.45
C ASN A 120 -10.32 7.84 -4.88
N TRP A 121 -9.01 7.81 -5.03
CA TRP A 121 -8.14 8.91 -4.66
C TRP A 121 -6.86 8.94 -5.49
N ARG A 122 -6.25 10.09 -5.63
CA ARG A 122 -5.03 10.30 -6.40
C ARG A 122 -3.86 10.61 -5.48
N LEU A 123 -2.66 10.14 -5.88
CA LEU A 123 -1.45 10.36 -5.12
C LEU A 123 -1.08 11.85 -5.01
N ASP A 124 -1.17 12.59 -6.12
CA ASP A 124 -0.88 14.03 -6.18
C ASP A 124 -1.78 14.87 -5.26
N GLU A 125 -3.02 14.42 -5.02
CA GLU A 125 -3.94 15.09 -4.11
C GLU A 125 -3.57 14.92 -2.62
N LYS A 126 -2.82 13.87 -2.29
CA LYS A 126 -2.53 13.47 -0.90
C LYS A 126 -1.06 13.58 -0.53
N PHE A 127 -0.17 13.61 -1.50
CA PHE A 127 1.26 13.76 -1.31
C PHE A 127 1.58 15.06 -0.54
N MET A 128 2.49 14.97 0.42
CA MET A 128 2.88 16.04 1.35
C MET A 128 1.72 16.61 2.20
N LYS A 129 0.65 15.83 2.37
CA LYS A 129 -0.45 16.21 3.27
C LYS A 129 -0.44 15.39 4.56
N PRO A 130 -0.82 16.00 5.69
CA PRO A 130 -0.99 15.28 6.96
C PRO A 130 -2.23 14.37 6.91
N LEU A 131 -2.24 13.33 7.76
CA LEU A 131 -3.31 12.34 7.85
C LEU A 131 -4.71 12.95 7.93
N PHE A 132 -4.87 14.07 8.64
CA PHE A 132 -6.15 14.75 8.73
C PHE A 132 -6.62 15.22 7.34
N SER A 133 -5.75 15.95 6.62
CA SER A 133 -6.08 16.51 5.30
C SER A 133 -6.26 15.42 4.22
N ILE A 134 -5.55 14.30 4.35
CA ILE A 134 -5.72 13.14 3.45
C ILE A 134 -7.16 12.61 3.49
N HIS A 135 -7.83 12.69 4.65
CA HIS A 135 -9.16 12.14 4.87
C HIS A 135 -10.28 13.19 4.95
N GLU A 136 -10.00 14.45 4.64
CA GLU A 136 -10.97 15.57 4.74
C GLU A 136 -12.26 15.32 3.93
N ASN A 137 -12.15 14.61 2.82
CA ASN A 137 -13.30 14.27 1.96
C ASN A 137 -14.05 12.99 2.40
N VAL A 138 -13.70 12.39 3.55
CA VAL A 138 -14.39 11.22 4.11
C VAL A 138 -15.36 11.71 5.18
N PRO A 139 -16.70 11.68 4.94
CA PRO A 139 -17.70 12.28 5.84
C PRO A 139 -17.63 11.78 7.28
N GLU A 140 -17.21 10.52 7.46
CA GLU A 140 -17.09 9.89 8.78
C GLU A 140 -15.77 10.26 9.50
N TYR A 141 -14.83 10.92 8.82
CA TYR A 141 -13.50 11.24 9.38
C TYR A 141 -13.52 12.55 10.19
N THR A 142 -14.07 12.47 11.37
CA THR A 142 -14.17 13.61 12.31
C THR A 142 -12.81 13.92 12.97
N HIS A 143 -12.68 15.12 13.56
CA HIS A 143 -11.50 15.51 14.36
C HIS A 143 -11.15 14.50 15.48
N GLY A 144 -12.17 13.87 16.08
CA GLY A 144 -11.98 12.83 17.10
C GLY A 144 -11.37 11.54 16.52
N ILE A 145 -11.73 11.19 15.28
CA ILE A 145 -11.17 10.05 14.58
C ILE A 145 -9.73 10.35 14.16
N ALA A 146 -9.45 11.54 13.63
CA ALA A 146 -8.10 11.97 13.28
C ALA A 146 -7.11 11.82 14.43
N LYS A 147 -7.45 12.35 15.61
CA LYS A 147 -6.63 12.19 16.83
C LYS A 147 -6.40 10.73 17.24
N ARG A 148 -7.39 9.85 17.00
CA ARG A 148 -7.23 8.41 17.29
C ARG A 148 -6.29 7.75 16.28
N VAL A 149 -6.38 8.11 15.00
CA VAL A 149 -5.50 7.60 13.95
C VAL A 149 -4.06 8.03 14.21
N ASP A 150 -3.82 9.32 14.52
CA ASP A 150 -2.48 9.81 14.91
C ASP A 150 -1.91 9.04 16.11
N ARG A 151 -2.72 8.77 17.13
CA ARG A 151 -2.28 7.96 18.28
C ARG A 151 -1.95 6.51 17.87
N ILE A 152 -2.66 5.94 16.91
CA ILE A 152 -2.33 4.60 16.38
C ILE A 152 -0.96 4.67 15.71
N PHE A 153 -0.71 5.65 14.85
CA PHE A 153 0.58 5.82 14.19
C PHE A 153 1.72 6.08 15.19
N ASP A 154 1.51 6.93 16.20
CA ASP A 154 2.47 7.14 17.30
C ASP A 154 2.74 5.87 18.10
N GLY A 155 1.72 5.02 18.27
CA GLY A 155 1.79 3.78 19.03
C GLY A 155 2.43 2.60 18.30
N ILE A 156 2.65 2.69 16.97
CA ILE A 156 3.27 1.61 16.21
C ILE A 156 4.74 1.50 16.63
N LYS A 157 5.12 0.30 17.06
CA LYS A 157 6.49 0.00 17.51
C LYS A 157 7.22 -0.81 16.45
N VAL A 158 8.53 -0.65 16.41
CA VAL A 158 9.41 -1.54 15.64
C VAL A 158 9.16 -2.99 16.07
N ASN A 159 9.10 -3.90 15.11
CA ASN A 159 8.81 -5.33 15.30
C ASN A 159 7.43 -5.70 15.87
N HIS A 160 6.51 -4.72 15.97
CA HIS A 160 5.13 -4.96 16.37
C HIS A 160 4.17 -4.37 15.32
N PRO A 161 4.16 -4.93 14.09
CA PRO A 161 3.26 -4.48 13.06
C PRO A 161 1.80 -4.77 13.44
N VAL A 162 0.91 -3.97 12.85
CA VAL A 162 -0.53 -4.14 13.00
C VAL A 162 -1.20 -4.12 11.64
N TRP A 163 -2.42 -4.63 11.55
CA TRP A 163 -3.17 -4.67 10.32
C TRP A 163 -4.67 -4.50 10.53
N ARG A 164 -5.36 -4.20 9.45
CA ARG A 164 -6.83 -4.16 9.37
C ARG A 164 -7.30 -4.45 7.96
N PHE A 165 -8.60 -4.73 7.81
CA PHE A 165 -9.26 -4.72 6.52
C PHE A 165 -10.08 -3.44 6.30
N ASN A 166 -10.12 -3.00 5.03
CA ASN A 166 -11.10 -2.09 4.49
C ASN A 166 -11.90 -2.82 3.40
N VAL A 167 -13.22 -2.62 3.35
CA VAL A 167 -14.10 -3.28 2.37
C VAL A 167 -14.94 -2.23 1.69
N LEU A 168 -14.92 -2.23 0.36
CA LEU A 168 -15.64 -1.30 -0.51
C LEU A 168 -16.40 -2.09 -1.57
N GLU A 169 -17.47 -1.49 -2.09
CA GLU A 169 -18.27 -2.08 -3.15
C GLU A 169 -18.11 -1.28 -4.45
N TYR A 170 -17.92 -2.00 -5.55
CA TYR A 170 -17.62 -1.43 -6.86
C TYR A 170 -18.51 -2.03 -7.97
N SER A 171 -18.77 -1.23 -9.01
CA SER A 171 -19.53 -1.66 -10.19
C SER A 171 -18.63 -2.30 -11.27
N ASN A 172 -17.30 -2.26 -11.11
CA ASN A 172 -16.31 -2.83 -12.03
C ASN A 172 -15.15 -3.48 -11.27
N ALA A 173 -14.32 -4.24 -11.98
CA ALA A 173 -13.20 -4.99 -11.41
C ALA A 173 -11.85 -4.26 -11.47
N ALA A 174 -11.79 -3.04 -12.02
CA ALA A 174 -10.52 -2.36 -12.22
C ALA A 174 -9.80 -2.13 -10.88
N LEU A 175 -8.51 -2.43 -10.84
CA LEU A 175 -7.67 -2.21 -9.67
C LEU A 175 -7.22 -0.76 -9.57
N HIS A 176 -6.78 -0.17 -10.68
CA HIS A 176 -6.41 1.23 -10.76
C HIS A 176 -7.65 2.12 -10.88
N GLN A 177 -8.10 2.70 -9.76
CA GLN A 177 -9.29 3.57 -9.71
C GLN A 177 -8.99 4.88 -8.96
N PRO A 178 -8.24 5.81 -9.59
CA PRO A 178 -7.90 7.09 -8.96
C PRO A 178 -9.11 8.04 -8.86
N TYR A 179 -10.14 7.83 -9.67
CA TYR A 179 -11.32 8.69 -9.68
C TYR A 179 -12.56 7.95 -9.21
N ARG A 180 -13.41 8.64 -8.46
CA ARG A 180 -14.72 8.10 -8.08
C ARG A 180 -15.62 8.02 -9.30
N LEU A 181 -15.91 6.80 -9.72
CA LEU A 181 -16.87 6.57 -10.82
C LEU A 181 -18.30 6.67 -10.27
N HIS A 182 -19.05 7.63 -10.77
CA HIS A 182 -20.50 7.62 -10.58
C HIS A 182 -21.10 6.57 -11.51
N SER A 183 -21.73 5.57 -10.94
CA SER A 183 -22.35 4.50 -11.70
C SER A 183 -23.75 4.24 -11.12
N ASP A 184 -24.75 4.26 -11.99
CA ASP A 184 -26.12 3.84 -11.65
C ASP A 184 -26.25 2.30 -11.59
N ARG A 185 -25.16 1.58 -11.88
CA ARG A 185 -25.13 0.11 -11.80
C ARG A 185 -24.98 -0.33 -10.35
N LEU A 186 -25.72 -1.35 -9.98
CA LEU A 186 -25.55 -2.02 -8.69
C LEU A 186 -24.10 -2.57 -8.56
N PRO A 187 -23.52 -2.50 -7.35
CA PRO A 187 -22.21 -3.04 -7.10
C PRO A 187 -22.16 -4.54 -7.38
N SER A 188 -21.29 -4.95 -8.30
CA SER A 188 -21.11 -6.35 -8.70
C SER A 188 -19.76 -6.94 -8.25
N PHE A 189 -18.91 -6.11 -7.63
CA PHE A 189 -17.64 -6.52 -7.07
C PHE A 189 -17.48 -6.04 -5.64
N THR A 190 -16.81 -6.84 -4.83
CA THR A 190 -16.29 -6.44 -3.53
C THR A 190 -14.80 -6.20 -3.68
N ARG A 191 -14.35 -5.00 -3.33
CA ARG A 191 -12.93 -4.66 -3.19
C ARG A 191 -12.59 -4.69 -1.71
N SER A 192 -11.61 -5.49 -1.35
CA SER A 192 -11.09 -5.56 0.01
C SER A 192 -9.63 -5.17 0.02
N GLU A 193 -9.23 -4.36 0.98
CA GLU A 193 -7.86 -3.92 1.16
C GLU A 193 -7.35 -4.44 2.50
N ARG A 194 -6.33 -5.29 2.47
CA ARG A 194 -5.56 -5.62 3.65
C ARG A 194 -4.54 -4.52 3.87
N GLN A 195 -4.73 -3.75 4.91
CA GLN A 195 -3.93 -2.59 5.27
C GLN A 195 -3.00 -2.96 6.42
N THR A 196 -1.70 -2.87 6.20
CA THR A 196 -0.66 -3.18 7.17
C THR A 196 0.08 -1.91 7.59
N PHE A 197 0.51 -1.86 8.84
CA PHE A 197 1.25 -0.73 9.39
C PHE A 197 2.44 -1.26 10.19
N PHE A 198 3.63 -0.80 9.86
CA PHE A 198 4.83 -1.13 10.61
C PHE A 198 5.80 0.05 10.64
N LYS A 199 6.69 0.06 11.61
CA LYS A 199 7.65 1.13 11.82
C LYS A 199 9.05 0.69 11.41
N LEU A 200 9.68 1.45 10.53
CA LEU A 200 11.07 1.23 10.14
C LEU A 200 12.00 1.52 11.32
N PRO A 201 12.99 0.63 11.59
CA PRO A 201 13.85 0.78 12.77
C PRO A 201 14.85 1.93 12.68
N GLY A 202 15.37 2.24 11.50
CA GLY A 202 16.38 3.28 11.29
C GLY A 202 15.80 4.67 11.23
N THR A 203 14.87 4.90 10.32
CA THR A 203 14.26 6.23 10.09
C THR A 203 13.10 6.53 11.00
N GLY A 204 12.48 5.50 11.60
CA GLY A 204 11.26 5.65 12.38
C GLY A 204 10.01 5.97 11.56
N ALA A 205 10.11 5.98 10.23
CA ALA A 205 8.97 6.16 9.34
C ALA A 205 7.96 5.02 9.52
N VAL A 206 6.67 5.33 9.42
CA VAL A 206 5.62 4.32 9.43
C VAL A 206 5.25 3.99 8.00
N ILE A 207 5.31 2.72 7.66
CA ILE A 207 4.91 2.21 6.36
C ILE A 207 3.46 1.75 6.43
N PHE A 208 2.63 2.31 5.56
CA PHE A 208 1.28 1.87 5.31
C PHE A 208 1.27 1.07 4.01
N GLY A 209 1.17 -0.25 4.16
CA GLY A 209 1.09 -1.19 3.04
C GLY A 209 -0.36 -1.54 2.72
N ILE A 210 -0.72 -1.60 1.44
CA ILE A 210 -2.07 -1.89 0.97
C ILE A 210 -2.01 -3.04 -0.02
N HIS A 211 -2.60 -4.19 0.33
CA HIS A 211 -2.80 -5.31 -0.58
C HIS A 211 -4.28 -5.36 -0.97
N THR A 212 -4.57 -5.31 -2.27
CA THR A 212 -5.92 -5.18 -2.80
C THR A 212 -6.43 -6.49 -3.38
N PHE A 213 -7.63 -6.89 -2.94
CA PHE A 213 -8.39 -8.00 -3.50
C PHE A 213 -9.64 -7.45 -4.20
N VAL A 214 -9.98 -7.99 -5.38
CA VAL A 214 -11.24 -7.69 -6.07
C VAL A 214 -11.94 -8.99 -6.41
N ILE A 215 -13.11 -9.20 -5.82
CA ILE A 215 -13.89 -10.43 -5.94
C ILE A 215 -15.24 -10.10 -6.58
N LYS A 216 -15.62 -10.85 -7.61
CA LYS A 216 -16.95 -10.74 -8.20
C LYS A 216 -18.00 -11.27 -7.21
N LYS A 217 -19.04 -10.48 -6.95
CA LYS A 217 -20.18 -10.94 -6.12
C LYS A 217 -20.90 -12.08 -6.82
N VAL A 218 -21.08 -13.17 -6.11
CA VAL A 218 -21.99 -14.23 -6.56
C VAL A 218 -23.42 -13.73 -6.31
N PRO A 219 -24.30 -13.72 -7.32
CA PRO A 219 -25.70 -13.41 -7.09
C PRO A 219 -26.25 -14.37 -6.02
N SER A 220 -26.85 -13.82 -4.95
CA SER A 220 -27.59 -14.65 -4.02
C SER A 220 -28.69 -15.36 -4.81
N ALA A 221 -28.75 -16.68 -4.71
CA ALA A 221 -29.87 -17.41 -5.26
C ALA A 221 -31.19 -16.84 -4.69
N PRO A 222 -32.20 -16.59 -5.51
CA PRO A 222 -33.49 -16.17 -4.95
C PRO A 222 -34.00 -17.29 -4.04
N PHE A 223 -34.33 -16.93 -2.81
CA PHE A 223 -35.05 -17.81 -1.87
C PHE A 223 -36.44 -18.06 -2.35
#